data_dbfd1434be369a8ec9179fec89e2bf87
#
_entry.id   dbfd1434be369a8ec9179fec89e2bf87
#
_cell.length_a   1.000
_cell.length_b   1.000
_cell.length_c   1.000
_cell.angle_alpha   90.00
_cell.angle_beta   90.00
_cell.angle_gamma   90.00
#
_symmetry.space_group_name_H-M   'P 1'
#
loop_
_entity.id
_entity.type
_entity.pdbx_description
1 polymer ?
#
loop_
_entity_poly.entity_id
_entity_poly.type
_entity_poly.pdbx_seq_one_letter_code
_entity_poly.pdbx_strand_id
1 'polypeptide(L)'
;MKKMMMMVALMLATLNLGAQQLEGTYQADEQFQQLMNSRLEKIELGIDASIKVGFSLFFFNEQIVPTVNADVYAEGLKLKADILLPGTYQRNGDQCECTFDKENLQVAIQDIKSDDPEVQQMLNDNDSSDNIYGMVESMADEMVREKADQITKILEFCKSFTIKQQTDTSVTLLFNEKLEVLFTKLQ
;
A
#
# COMPACT_ATOMS: atom_id res chain seq x y z
N MET A 1 24.26 25.69 40.48
CA MET A 1 23.34 24.53 40.48
C MET A 1 22.12 24.69 39.57
N LYS A 2 21.32 25.78 39.64
CA LYS A 2 20.12 25.97 38.77
C LYS A 2 20.40 25.94 37.25
N LYS A 3 21.52 26.53 36.77
CA LYS A 3 21.86 26.54 35.32
C LYS A 3 22.28 25.16 34.80
N MET A 4 22.89 24.34 35.61
CA MET A 4 23.29 22.97 35.24
C MET A 4 22.06 22.03 35.14
N MET A 5 21.09 22.23 36.05
CA MET A 5 19.83 21.46 36.02
C MET A 5 18.96 21.81 34.80
N MET A 6 19.00 23.07 34.33
CA MET A 6 18.27 23.49 33.15
C MET A 6 18.90 22.94 31.84
N MET A 7 20.25 22.80 31.79
CA MET A 7 20.93 22.17 30.65
C MET A 7 20.66 20.66 30.56
N VAL A 8 20.61 19.98 31.70
CA VAL A 8 20.26 18.54 31.74
C VAL A 8 18.80 18.32 31.35
N ALA A 9 17.89 19.20 31.77
CA ALA A 9 16.49 19.13 31.34
C ALA A 9 16.31 19.42 29.85
N LEU A 10 17.09 20.34 29.24
CA LEU A 10 17.10 20.57 27.80
C LEU A 10 17.69 19.36 27.02
N MET A 11 18.76 18.75 27.53
CA MET A 11 19.32 17.54 26.90
C MET A 11 18.39 16.33 27.01
N LEU A 12 17.66 16.19 28.13
CA LEU A 12 16.66 15.13 28.27
C LEU A 12 15.41 15.37 27.38
N ALA A 13 15.06 16.63 27.12
CA ALA A 13 13.97 16.97 26.19
C ALA A 13 14.37 16.71 24.71
N THR A 14 15.67 16.84 24.37
CA THR A 14 16.16 16.48 23.02
C THR A 14 16.39 14.98 22.83
N LEU A 15 16.56 14.22 23.91
CA LEU A 15 16.66 12.75 23.85
C LEU A 15 15.29 12.05 23.77
N ASN A 16 14.20 12.75 24.07
CA ASN A 16 12.81 12.25 23.91
C ASN A 16 12.15 12.66 22.58
N LEU A 17 12.89 13.20 21.62
CA LEU A 17 12.54 13.10 20.21
C LEU A 17 12.83 11.67 19.72
N GLY A 18 12.37 10.68 20.48
CA GLY A 18 12.25 9.31 20.05
C GLY A 18 11.52 9.34 18.73
N ALA A 19 12.15 8.88 17.68
CA ALA A 19 11.60 8.84 16.35
C ALA A 19 10.18 8.27 16.45
N GLN A 20 9.18 9.12 16.23
CA GLN A 20 7.78 8.74 16.32
C GLN A 20 7.59 7.53 15.40
N GLN A 21 7.13 6.42 15.96
CA GLN A 21 6.93 5.19 15.19
C GLN A 21 5.88 5.43 14.13
N LEU A 22 6.12 4.95 12.90
CA LEU A 22 5.09 4.97 11.88
C LEU A 22 4.02 3.95 12.24
N GLU A 23 2.77 4.40 12.36
CA GLU A 23 1.62 3.53 12.66
C GLU A 23 0.40 3.95 11.90
N GLY A 24 -0.32 2.96 11.35
CA GLY A 24 -1.56 3.13 10.59
C GLY A 24 -1.35 3.12 9.08
N THR A 25 -2.41 3.43 8.36
CA THR A 25 -2.44 3.44 6.89
C THR A 25 -2.17 4.84 6.37
N TYR A 26 -1.27 4.95 5.40
CA TYR A 26 -0.87 6.19 4.76
C TYR A 26 -1.07 6.08 3.25
N GLN A 27 -1.86 6.96 2.67
CA GLN A 27 -2.13 7.01 1.24
C GLN A 27 -1.18 7.98 0.55
N ALA A 28 -0.58 7.56 -0.55
CA ALA A 28 0.29 8.38 -1.38
C ALA A 28 -0.47 9.52 -2.06
N ASP A 29 0.23 10.61 -2.35
CA ASP A 29 -0.31 11.74 -3.09
C ASP A 29 -0.70 11.37 -4.54
N GLU A 30 -1.47 12.25 -5.17
CA GLU A 30 -2.00 12.03 -6.51
C GLU A 30 -0.89 11.91 -7.58
N GLN A 31 0.22 12.63 -7.44
CA GLN A 31 1.34 12.56 -8.39
C GLN A 31 1.99 11.19 -8.38
N PHE A 32 2.18 10.64 -7.19
CA PHE A 32 2.71 9.28 -7.07
C PHE A 32 1.72 8.23 -7.57
N GLN A 33 0.43 8.39 -7.33
CA GLN A 33 -0.60 7.49 -7.87
C GLN A 33 -0.58 7.49 -9.41
N GLN A 34 -0.45 8.63 -10.07
CA GLN A 34 -0.31 8.71 -11.52
C GLN A 34 0.97 8.00 -12.02
N LEU A 35 2.08 8.12 -11.30
CA LEU A 35 3.31 7.39 -11.61
C LEU A 35 3.10 5.87 -11.51
N MET A 36 2.42 5.41 -10.47
CA MET A 36 2.10 3.97 -10.30
C MET A 36 1.17 3.46 -11.39
N ASN A 37 0.12 4.21 -11.76
CA ASN A 37 -0.74 3.89 -12.88
C ASN A 37 0.07 3.66 -14.16
N SER A 38 0.96 4.60 -14.52
CA SER A 38 1.78 4.50 -15.73
C SER A 38 2.76 3.32 -15.75
N ARG A 39 3.12 2.79 -14.58
CA ARG A 39 3.97 1.60 -14.45
C ARG A 39 3.18 0.31 -14.56
N LEU A 40 1.99 0.27 -13.94
CA LEU A 40 1.13 -0.90 -13.93
C LEU A 40 0.40 -1.11 -15.26
N GLU A 41 0.07 -0.05 -16.00
CA GLU A 41 -0.43 -0.14 -17.39
C GLU A 41 0.50 -0.91 -18.33
N LYS A 42 1.80 -1.01 -17.99
CA LYS A 42 2.78 -1.80 -18.75
C LYS A 42 2.73 -3.29 -18.43
N ILE A 43 2.00 -3.70 -17.40
CA ILE A 43 1.76 -5.11 -17.10
C ILE A 43 0.57 -5.54 -17.96
N GLU A 44 0.84 -6.38 -18.96
CA GLU A 44 -0.23 -7.01 -19.74
C GLU A 44 -0.94 -8.06 -18.89
N LEU A 45 -2.14 -7.73 -18.44
CA LEU A 45 -2.98 -8.65 -17.64
C LEU A 45 -3.72 -9.67 -18.51
N GLY A 46 -3.64 -9.53 -19.84
CA GLY A 46 -4.31 -10.44 -20.77
C GLY A 46 -5.83 -10.25 -20.88
N ILE A 47 -6.37 -9.17 -20.30
CA ILE A 47 -7.78 -8.78 -20.34
C ILE A 47 -7.90 -7.38 -20.91
N ASP A 48 -8.97 -7.12 -21.67
CA ASP A 48 -9.34 -5.77 -22.12
C ASP A 48 -10.06 -5.05 -20.97
N ALA A 49 -9.28 -4.35 -20.14
CA ALA A 49 -9.77 -3.72 -18.94
C ALA A 49 -9.20 -2.30 -18.76
N SER A 50 -10.01 -1.43 -18.20
CA SER A 50 -9.57 -0.14 -17.67
C SER A 50 -9.18 -0.33 -16.20
N ILE A 51 -7.94 0.04 -15.84
CA ILE A 51 -7.42 -0.11 -14.49
C ILE A 51 -7.01 1.26 -13.96
N LYS A 52 -7.48 1.59 -12.75
CA LYS A 52 -6.98 2.72 -11.97
C LYS A 52 -6.38 2.17 -10.69
N VAL A 53 -5.21 2.67 -10.32
CA VAL A 53 -4.55 2.23 -9.10
C VAL A 53 -4.30 3.38 -8.14
N GLY A 54 -4.52 3.09 -6.85
CA GLY A 54 -4.00 3.85 -5.72
C GLY A 54 -2.80 3.13 -5.11
N PHE A 55 -2.08 3.83 -4.24
CA PHE A 55 -0.99 3.24 -3.49
C PHE A 55 -1.04 3.69 -2.04
N SER A 56 -0.91 2.75 -1.13
CA SER A 56 -0.84 3.01 0.30
C SER A 56 0.23 2.17 0.99
N LEU A 57 0.65 2.63 2.16
CA LEU A 57 1.55 1.92 3.05
C LEU A 57 0.86 1.74 4.40
N PHE A 58 0.77 0.52 4.87
CA PHE A 58 0.35 0.24 6.24
C PHE A 58 1.57 -0.08 7.10
N PHE A 59 1.63 0.54 8.28
CA PHE A 59 2.68 0.31 9.27
C PHE A 59 2.06 -0.14 10.60
N PHE A 60 2.59 -1.22 11.15
CA PHE A 60 2.21 -1.70 12.47
C PHE A 60 3.39 -2.42 13.14
N ASN A 61 3.87 -1.91 14.27
CA ASN A 61 5.10 -2.37 14.90
C ASN A 61 6.28 -2.28 13.91
N GLU A 62 6.95 -3.40 13.62
CA GLU A 62 8.03 -3.50 12.63
C GLU A 62 7.55 -4.07 11.29
N GLN A 63 6.24 -4.10 11.06
CA GLN A 63 5.65 -4.56 9.80
C GLN A 63 5.34 -3.38 8.88
N ILE A 64 5.52 -3.62 7.59
CA ILE A 64 5.14 -2.71 6.50
C ILE A 64 4.37 -3.52 5.45
N VAL A 65 3.26 -2.97 4.97
CA VAL A 65 2.48 -3.57 3.89
C VAL A 65 2.25 -2.52 2.81
N PRO A 66 3.10 -2.47 1.76
CA PRO A 66 2.75 -1.79 0.53
C PRO A 66 1.50 -2.40 -0.07
N THR A 67 0.53 -1.55 -0.38
CA THR A 67 -0.75 -1.96 -0.93
C THR A 67 -1.03 -1.20 -2.22
N VAL A 68 -1.33 -1.93 -3.28
CA VAL A 68 -1.85 -1.38 -4.53
C VAL A 68 -3.35 -1.57 -4.51
N ASN A 69 -4.09 -0.46 -4.43
CA ASN A 69 -5.54 -0.46 -4.50
C ASN A 69 -5.95 -0.37 -5.98
N ALA A 70 -6.56 -1.41 -6.54
CA ALA A 70 -6.92 -1.49 -7.95
C ALA A 70 -8.44 -1.38 -8.13
N ASP A 71 -8.86 -0.41 -8.95
CA ASP A 71 -10.21 -0.33 -9.50
C ASP A 71 -10.15 -0.83 -10.95
N VAL A 72 -10.72 -1.99 -11.22
CA VAL A 72 -10.72 -2.65 -12.53
C VAL A 72 -12.13 -2.59 -13.12
N TYR A 73 -12.23 -2.21 -14.38
CA TYR A 73 -13.48 -2.26 -15.15
C TYR A 73 -13.26 -3.05 -16.44
N ALA A 74 -13.96 -4.16 -16.58
CA ALA A 74 -13.89 -5.05 -17.72
C ALA A 74 -15.28 -5.63 -18.02
N GLU A 75 -15.72 -5.57 -19.27
CA GLU A 75 -16.94 -6.22 -19.76
C GLU A 75 -18.20 -5.97 -18.90
N GLY A 76 -18.36 -4.74 -18.37
CA GLY A 76 -19.48 -4.38 -17.49
C GLY A 76 -19.33 -4.80 -16.03
N LEU A 77 -18.21 -5.41 -15.67
CA LEU A 77 -17.86 -5.69 -14.28
C LEU A 77 -16.94 -4.61 -13.71
N LYS A 78 -17.21 -4.21 -12.49
CA LYS A 78 -16.39 -3.30 -11.68
C LYS A 78 -15.88 -4.08 -10.49
N LEU A 79 -14.56 -4.19 -10.38
CA LEU A 79 -13.88 -4.90 -9.31
C LEU A 79 -12.99 -3.92 -8.54
N LYS A 80 -13.11 -3.93 -7.22
CA LYS A 80 -12.13 -3.29 -6.33
C LYS A 80 -11.33 -4.37 -5.61
N ALA A 81 -10.02 -4.30 -5.77
CA ALA A 81 -9.11 -5.25 -5.16
C ALA A 81 -7.90 -4.55 -4.56
N ASP A 82 -7.38 -5.11 -3.49
CA ASP A 82 -6.11 -4.72 -2.90
C ASP A 82 -5.09 -5.81 -3.15
N ILE A 83 -3.92 -5.43 -3.69
CA ILE A 83 -2.76 -6.29 -3.83
C ILE A 83 -1.79 -5.88 -2.73
N LEU A 84 -1.54 -6.80 -1.79
CA LEU A 84 -0.77 -6.56 -0.57
C LEU A 84 0.55 -7.32 -0.63
N LEU A 85 1.65 -6.67 -0.26
CA LEU A 85 2.96 -7.31 -0.13
C LEU A 85 3.47 -7.14 1.31
N PRO A 86 3.05 -8.02 2.25
CA PRO A 86 3.51 -7.95 3.63
C PRO A 86 5.03 -8.12 3.75
N GLY A 87 5.62 -7.33 4.63
CA GLY A 87 7.05 -7.38 4.91
C GLY A 87 7.37 -6.80 6.29
N THR A 88 8.66 -6.73 6.57
CA THR A 88 9.18 -6.11 7.80
C THR A 88 10.08 -4.94 7.45
N TYR A 89 10.21 -3.98 8.37
CA TYR A 89 11.19 -2.90 8.22
C TYR A 89 12.02 -2.72 9.49
N GLN A 90 13.26 -2.31 9.29
CA GLN A 90 14.16 -1.90 10.36
C GLN A 90 14.47 -0.42 10.19
N ARG A 91 14.34 0.33 11.28
CA ARG A 91 14.59 1.77 11.31
C ARG A 91 15.91 2.07 11.99
N ASN A 92 16.78 2.84 11.32
CA ASN A 92 18.02 3.36 11.86
C ASN A 92 18.05 4.90 11.69
N GLY A 93 17.66 5.62 12.74
CA GLY A 93 17.44 7.06 12.63
C GLY A 93 16.27 7.35 11.71
N ASP A 94 16.53 8.09 10.62
CA ASP A 94 15.51 8.41 9.59
C ASP A 94 15.53 7.41 8.41
N GLN A 95 16.51 6.54 8.35
CA GLN A 95 16.61 5.51 7.31
C GLN A 95 15.84 4.26 7.70
N CYS A 96 15.11 3.70 6.75
CA CYS A 96 14.38 2.47 6.89
C CYS A 96 14.78 1.49 5.79
N GLU A 97 15.05 0.25 6.19
CA GLU A 97 15.32 -0.86 5.28
C GLU A 97 14.20 -1.89 5.41
N CYS A 98 13.63 -2.33 4.28
CA CYS A 98 12.49 -3.22 4.24
C CYS A 98 12.87 -4.55 3.60
N THR A 99 12.30 -5.62 4.14
CA THR A 99 12.42 -6.97 3.60
C THR A 99 11.03 -7.48 3.22
N PHE A 100 10.86 -7.86 1.96
CA PHE A 100 9.64 -8.41 1.41
C PHE A 100 9.89 -9.81 0.86
N ASP A 101 8.91 -10.70 1.08
CA ASP A 101 8.90 -12.01 0.46
C ASP A 101 7.74 -12.05 -0.55
N LYS A 102 8.07 -12.31 -1.82
CA LYS A 102 7.08 -12.39 -2.90
C LYS A 102 6.07 -13.52 -2.70
N GLU A 103 6.43 -14.55 -1.97
CA GLU A 103 5.53 -15.66 -1.63
C GLU A 103 4.37 -15.21 -0.72
N ASN A 104 4.54 -14.06 -0.03
CA ASN A 104 3.52 -13.44 0.80
C ASN A 104 2.62 -12.44 0.03
N LEU A 105 2.76 -12.34 -1.29
CA LEU A 105 1.87 -11.52 -2.11
C LEU A 105 0.43 -12.04 -2.00
N GLN A 106 -0.51 -11.15 -1.68
CA GLN A 106 -1.91 -11.48 -1.44
C GLN A 106 -2.82 -10.58 -2.25
N VAL A 107 -4.01 -11.08 -2.56
CA VAL A 107 -5.11 -10.30 -3.15
C VAL A 107 -6.29 -10.34 -2.20
N ALA A 108 -6.92 -9.20 -1.99
CA ALA A 108 -8.16 -9.08 -1.25
C ALA A 108 -9.20 -8.36 -2.10
N ILE A 109 -10.31 -9.02 -2.39
CA ILE A 109 -11.42 -8.43 -3.12
C ILE A 109 -12.25 -7.59 -2.15
N GLN A 110 -12.39 -6.29 -2.44
CA GLN A 110 -13.11 -5.33 -1.62
C GLN A 110 -14.57 -5.16 -2.06
N ASP A 111 -14.81 -5.18 -3.38
CA ASP A 111 -16.15 -4.94 -3.93
C ASP A 111 -16.22 -5.49 -5.36
N ILE A 112 -17.38 -6.07 -5.71
CA ILE A 112 -17.72 -6.49 -7.07
C ILE A 112 -19.07 -5.91 -7.42
N LYS A 113 -19.16 -5.24 -8.57
CA LYS A 113 -20.42 -4.72 -9.13
C LYS A 113 -20.55 -5.09 -10.58
N SER A 114 -21.77 -5.26 -11.05
CA SER A 114 -22.07 -5.51 -12.46
C SER A 114 -23.03 -4.46 -13.01
N ASP A 115 -22.81 -4.06 -14.27
CA ASP A 115 -23.75 -3.25 -15.02
C ASP A 115 -24.91 -4.11 -15.58
N ASP A 116 -24.78 -5.47 -15.56
CA ASP A 116 -25.84 -6.42 -15.87
C ASP A 116 -26.75 -6.62 -14.65
N PRO A 117 -28.08 -6.35 -14.75
CA PRO A 117 -28.99 -6.45 -13.63
C PRO A 117 -29.14 -7.87 -13.07
N GLU A 118 -29.03 -8.92 -13.91
CA GLU A 118 -29.16 -10.32 -13.47
C GLU A 118 -27.91 -10.73 -12.66
N VAL A 119 -26.74 -10.38 -13.17
CA VAL A 119 -25.48 -10.61 -12.45
C VAL A 119 -25.44 -9.81 -11.15
N GLN A 120 -25.88 -8.54 -11.17
CA GLN A 120 -25.95 -7.71 -9.97
C GLN A 120 -26.92 -8.27 -8.93
N GLN A 121 -28.03 -8.87 -9.36
CA GLN A 121 -28.96 -9.55 -8.46
C GLN A 121 -28.30 -10.78 -7.79
N MET A 122 -27.55 -11.57 -8.55
CA MET A 122 -26.79 -12.72 -8.01
C MET A 122 -25.72 -12.27 -7.00
N LEU A 123 -25.05 -11.14 -7.24
CA LEU A 123 -24.08 -10.56 -6.32
C LEU A 123 -24.73 -10.04 -5.02
N ASN A 124 -26.02 -9.69 -5.06
CA ASN A 124 -26.75 -9.24 -3.88
C ASN A 124 -27.43 -10.39 -3.10
N ASP A 125 -27.45 -11.61 -3.65
CA ASP A 125 -27.99 -12.78 -3.00
C ASP A 125 -26.92 -13.46 -2.12
N ASN A 126 -27.13 -13.50 -0.82
CA ASN A 126 -26.13 -14.00 0.13
C ASN A 126 -25.62 -15.42 -0.17
N ASP A 127 -26.50 -16.31 -0.70
CA ASP A 127 -26.10 -17.70 -1.00
C ASP A 127 -25.29 -17.81 -2.29
N SER A 128 -25.48 -16.89 -3.23
CA SER A 128 -24.79 -16.85 -4.53
C SER A 128 -23.54 -15.97 -4.49
N SER A 129 -23.56 -14.88 -3.71
CA SER A 129 -22.49 -13.91 -3.63
C SER A 129 -21.18 -14.53 -3.12
N ASP A 130 -21.23 -15.33 -2.05
CA ASP A 130 -20.04 -15.98 -1.47
C ASP A 130 -19.31 -16.85 -2.50
N ASN A 131 -20.05 -17.57 -3.36
CA ASN A 131 -19.48 -18.37 -4.43
C ASN A 131 -18.84 -17.50 -5.52
N ILE A 132 -19.49 -16.39 -5.91
CA ILE A 132 -18.97 -15.48 -6.93
C ILE A 132 -17.72 -14.76 -6.41
N TYR A 133 -17.75 -14.23 -5.19
CA TYR A 133 -16.58 -13.61 -4.58
C TYR A 133 -15.41 -14.58 -4.48
N GLY A 134 -15.62 -15.81 -3.97
CA GLY A 134 -14.58 -16.82 -3.86
C GLY A 134 -13.97 -17.24 -5.22
N MET A 135 -14.80 -17.30 -6.27
CA MET A 135 -14.32 -17.59 -7.62
C MET A 135 -13.48 -16.43 -8.19
N VAL A 136 -13.96 -15.21 -8.05
CA VAL A 136 -13.25 -14.00 -8.52
C VAL A 136 -11.94 -13.81 -7.75
N GLU A 137 -11.95 -14.03 -6.44
CA GLU A 137 -10.75 -13.97 -5.61
C GLU A 137 -9.70 -15.01 -6.04
N SER A 138 -10.15 -16.25 -6.29
CA SER A 138 -9.25 -17.33 -6.77
C SER A 138 -8.63 -16.99 -8.13
N MET A 139 -9.42 -16.47 -9.07
CA MET A 139 -8.93 -16.04 -10.38
C MET A 139 -7.95 -14.85 -10.26
N ALA A 140 -8.27 -13.87 -9.42
CA ALA A 140 -7.40 -12.72 -9.17
C ALA A 140 -6.08 -13.13 -8.50
N ASP A 141 -6.12 -14.06 -7.55
CA ASP A 141 -4.92 -14.61 -6.90
C ASP A 141 -4.02 -15.33 -7.92
N GLU A 142 -4.59 -16.15 -8.80
CA GLU A 142 -3.83 -16.82 -9.87
C GLU A 142 -3.17 -15.81 -10.81
N MET A 143 -3.90 -14.80 -11.30
CA MET A 143 -3.37 -13.75 -12.16
C MET A 143 -2.23 -12.96 -11.49
N VAL A 144 -2.39 -12.61 -10.21
CA VAL A 144 -1.38 -11.87 -9.45
C VAL A 144 -0.15 -12.73 -9.21
N ARG A 145 -0.31 -14.03 -8.94
CA ARG A 145 0.81 -14.98 -8.79
C ARG A 145 1.59 -15.17 -10.08
N GLU A 146 0.92 -15.26 -11.22
CA GLU A 146 1.61 -15.31 -12.53
C GLU A 146 2.45 -14.03 -12.78
N LYS A 147 2.02 -12.89 -12.27
CA LYS A 147 2.70 -11.60 -12.44
C LYS A 147 3.53 -11.19 -11.21
N ALA A 148 3.68 -12.06 -10.21
CA ALA A 148 4.31 -11.74 -8.94
C ALA A 148 5.70 -11.10 -9.10
N ASP A 149 6.54 -11.64 -9.99
CA ASP A 149 7.88 -11.08 -10.23
C ASP A 149 7.83 -9.66 -10.85
N GLN A 150 6.83 -9.36 -11.67
CA GLN A 150 6.66 -8.02 -12.25
C GLN A 150 6.12 -7.04 -11.22
N ILE A 151 5.13 -7.45 -10.43
CA ILE A 151 4.53 -6.64 -9.36
C ILE A 151 5.56 -6.32 -8.29
N THR A 152 6.29 -7.32 -7.79
CA THR A 152 7.33 -7.11 -6.77
C THR A 152 8.46 -6.23 -7.30
N LYS A 153 8.84 -6.34 -8.57
CA LYS A 153 9.82 -5.47 -9.19
C LYS A 153 9.36 -4.01 -9.23
N ILE A 154 8.06 -3.77 -9.47
CA ILE A 154 7.50 -2.41 -9.41
C ILE A 154 7.56 -1.87 -7.97
N LEU A 155 7.32 -2.73 -6.96
CA LEU A 155 7.35 -2.37 -5.55
C LEU A 155 8.76 -2.34 -4.93
N GLU A 156 9.81 -2.67 -5.71
CA GLU A 156 11.21 -2.67 -5.22
C GLU A 156 11.67 -1.31 -4.68
N PHE A 157 11.06 -0.21 -5.12
CA PHE A 157 11.37 1.12 -4.56
C PHE A 157 11.08 1.20 -3.05
N CYS A 158 10.17 0.37 -2.52
CA CYS A 158 9.86 0.32 -1.10
C CYS A 158 10.92 -0.37 -0.24
N LYS A 159 11.94 -1.02 -0.85
CA LYS A 159 13.00 -1.74 -0.11
C LYS A 159 13.83 -0.84 0.80
N SER A 160 13.93 0.45 0.47
CA SER A 160 14.58 1.43 1.35
C SER A 160 13.96 2.80 1.19
N PHE A 161 13.83 3.51 2.29
CA PHE A 161 13.38 4.90 2.28
C PHE A 161 13.95 5.69 3.46
N THR A 162 13.97 7.01 3.31
CA THR A 162 14.34 7.96 4.38
C THR A 162 13.11 8.77 4.75
N ILE A 163 12.83 8.89 6.04
CA ILE A 163 11.78 9.77 6.56
C ILE A 163 12.31 11.20 6.53
N LYS A 164 11.76 12.04 5.66
CA LYS A 164 12.14 13.45 5.52
C LYS A 164 11.40 14.34 6.49
N GLN A 165 10.11 14.09 6.65
CA GLN A 165 9.24 14.81 7.55
C GLN A 165 8.13 13.90 8.03
N GLN A 166 7.75 14.04 9.30
CA GLN A 166 6.65 13.30 9.88
C GLN A 166 5.82 14.24 10.75
N THR A 167 4.50 14.16 10.61
CA THR A 167 3.51 14.85 11.44
C THR A 167 2.49 13.83 11.95
N ASP A 168 1.51 14.23 12.73
CA ASP A 168 0.43 13.34 13.19
C ASP A 168 -0.45 12.81 12.05
N THR A 169 -0.54 13.56 10.93
CA THR A 169 -1.45 13.28 9.82
C THR A 169 -0.75 12.96 8.51
N SER A 170 0.57 13.08 8.43
CA SER A 170 1.30 12.87 7.18
C SER A 170 2.74 12.48 7.42
N VAL A 171 3.34 11.84 6.41
CA VAL A 171 4.75 11.55 6.34
C VAL A 171 5.28 11.78 4.93
N THR A 172 6.44 12.40 4.81
CA THR A 172 7.17 12.53 3.55
C THR A 172 8.31 11.52 3.54
N LEU A 173 8.27 10.59 2.58
CA LEU A 173 9.28 9.55 2.40
C LEU A 173 10.09 9.80 1.14
N LEU A 174 11.40 9.61 1.23
CA LEU A 174 12.33 9.66 0.10
C LEU A 174 12.79 8.24 -0.23
N PHE A 175 12.32 7.70 -1.35
CA PHE A 175 12.67 6.37 -1.84
C PHE A 175 13.89 6.43 -2.76
N ASN A 176 14.84 5.50 -2.57
CA ASN A 176 16.04 5.35 -3.41
C ASN A 176 16.78 6.67 -3.65
N GLU A 177 16.80 7.58 -2.67
CA GLU A 177 17.46 8.91 -2.72
C GLU A 177 16.97 9.86 -3.84
N LYS A 178 15.86 9.54 -4.52
CA LYS A 178 15.41 10.27 -5.72
C LYS A 178 13.91 10.56 -5.76
N LEU A 179 13.09 9.70 -5.20
CA LEU A 179 11.65 9.79 -5.30
C LEU A 179 11.05 10.22 -3.97
N GLU A 180 10.73 11.49 -3.85
CA GLU A 180 10.05 12.05 -2.68
C GLU A 180 8.55 11.96 -2.85
N VAL A 181 7.86 11.38 -1.86
CA VAL A 181 6.42 11.15 -1.88
C VAL A 181 5.82 11.60 -0.57
N LEU A 182 4.76 12.38 -0.65
CA LEU A 182 3.93 12.75 0.50
C LEU A 182 2.84 11.68 0.69
N PHE A 183 2.75 11.18 1.90
CA PHE A 183 1.70 10.27 2.34
C PHE A 183 0.84 10.93 3.39
N THR A 184 -0.48 10.83 3.24
CA THR A 184 -1.47 11.31 4.21
C THR A 184 -2.06 10.12 4.97
N LYS A 185 -2.10 10.21 6.30
CA LYS A 185 -2.66 9.18 7.17
C LYS A 185 -4.16 9.09 6.98
N LEU A 186 -4.67 7.90 6.72
CA LEU A 186 -6.10 7.62 6.70
C LEU A 186 -6.63 7.53 8.14
N GLN A 187 -7.79 8.12 8.38
CA GLN A 187 -8.46 8.13 9.69
C GLN A 187 -9.24 6.84 9.93
#